data_dd241e9f55f0ad98f8b833a5c766bc84
#
_entry.id   dd241e9f55f0ad98f8b833a5c766bc84
#
_cell.length_a   1.000
_cell.length_b   1.000
_cell.length_c   1.000
_cell.angle_alpha   90.00
_cell.angle_beta   90.00
_cell.angle_gamma   90.00
#
_symmetry.space_group_name_H-M   'P 1'
#
loop_
_entity.id
_entity.type
_entity.pdbx_description
1 polymer ?
#
loop_
_entity_poly.entity_id
_entity_poly.type
_entity_poly.pdbx_seq_one_letter_code
_entity_poly.pdbx_strand_id
1 'polypeptide(L)'
;MTPYQVTIVKYGTRRTVRSDVYLNYHLYGEPDGPIGMDYFFWVVRNADRTIVVDTGFSATGGANRKRTTLIEPAAAFDSLGVDRAAGPPVVVTHAHYDHIGNLGLFPDSPLHIAAAEYDFWTGPYATRTLVHHSVEDDEIDHLRRASRDGRLRTFENAVELAPGIRVLRIGGHTPGQSVVSVDTTDGVVLLASDAVHYYEEYERNMPFTQVANLIDMYDGFERLRAMRPDHLVAGHDPDTLARFTPVGTGTLAGLAATIGEEC
;
A
#
# COMPACT_ATOMS: atom_id res chain seq x y z
N MET A 1 25.45 6.82 -2.05
CA MET A 1 23.99 7.05 -2.03
C MET A 1 23.60 7.19 -0.58
N THR A 2 22.83 8.20 -0.20
CA THR A 2 22.29 8.31 1.16
C THR A 2 21.16 7.30 1.29
N PRO A 3 21.27 6.30 2.20
CA PRO A 3 20.22 5.31 2.39
C PRO A 3 18.94 5.98 2.91
N TYR A 4 17.83 5.26 2.78
CA TYR A 4 16.53 5.75 3.23
C TYR A 4 16.14 5.12 4.57
N GLN A 5 15.29 5.83 5.30
CA GLN A 5 14.45 5.25 6.34
C GLN A 5 13.04 5.03 5.79
N VAL A 6 12.44 3.91 6.11
CA VAL A 6 11.03 3.62 5.87
C VAL A 6 10.27 3.77 7.18
N THR A 7 9.23 4.60 7.20
CA THR A 7 8.27 4.65 8.30
C THR A 7 6.96 3.98 7.88
N ILE A 8 6.54 2.98 8.61
CA ILE A 8 5.28 2.25 8.45
C ILE A 8 4.27 2.86 9.40
N VAL A 9 3.12 3.33 8.92
CA VAL A 9 2.08 3.93 9.78
C VAL A 9 0.82 3.10 9.72
N LYS A 10 0.40 2.55 10.85
CA LYS A 10 -0.90 1.93 11.04
C LYS A 10 -1.94 3.00 11.33
N TYR A 11 -2.74 3.34 10.35
CA TYR A 11 -3.75 4.38 10.48
C TYR A 11 -5.17 3.85 10.72
N GLY A 12 -5.40 2.55 10.47
CA GLY A 12 -6.71 1.93 10.64
C GLY A 12 -6.63 0.45 10.97
N THR A 13 -7.78 -0.12 11.35
CA THR A 13 -7.90 -1.56 11.66
C THR A 13 -9.33 -2.06 11.44
N ARG A 14 -9.49 -3.37 11.30
CA ARG A 14 -10.76 -4.09 11.42
C ARG A 14 -10.55 -5.47 12.06
N ARG A 15 -11.62 -6.00 12.66
CA ARG A 15 -11.73 -7.42 13.00
C ARG A 15 -12.58 -8.13 11.96
N THR A 16 -12.18 -9.33 11.59
CA THR A 16 -12.86 -10.16 10.60
C THR A 16 -12.62 -11.63 10.92
N VAL A 17 -12.94 -12.52 10.00
CA VAL A 17 -12.70 -13.97 10.10
C VAL A 17 -11.86 -14.44 8.91
N ARG A 18 -11.19 -15.57 9.05
CA ARG A 18 -10.28 -16.11 8.04
C ARG A 18 -10.98 -16.38 6.71
N SER A 19 -12.21 -16.86 6.74
CA SER A 19 -13.02 -17.11 5.54
C SER A 19 -13.39 -15.85 4.75
N ASP A 20 -13.34 -14.67 5.36
CA ASP A 20 -13.53 -13.38 4.69
C ASP A 20 -12.21 -12.84 4.09
N VAL A 21 -11.08 -13.39 4.52
CA VAL A 21 -9.74 -12.95 4.15
C VAL A 21 -9.16 -13.82 3.05
N TYR A 22 -9.19 -15.14 3.20
CA TYR A 22 -8.55 -16.06 2.26
C TYR A 22 -9.54 -16.60 1.24
N LEU A 23 -9.16 -16.54 -0.03
CA LEU A 23 -9.96 -17.01 -1.15
C LEU A 23 -10.30 -18.50 -0.99
N ASN A 24 -11.60 -18.83 -1.04
CA ASN A 24 -12.09 -20.21 -0.92
C ASN A 24 -11.53 -20.94 0.32
N TYR A 25 -11.49 -20.25 1.46
CA TYR A 25 -10.87 -20.73 2.69
C TYR A 25 -11.30 -22.17 3.10
N HIS A 26 -12.55 -22.55 2.80
CA HIS A 26 -13.07 -23.90 3.08
C HIS A 26 -12.26 -25.03 2.42
N LEU A 27 -11.52 -24.74 1.32
CA LEU A 27 -10.71 -25.76 0.64
C LEU A 27 -9.44 -26.13 1.42
N TYR A 28 -9.00 -25.29 2.37
CA TYR A 28 -7.83 -25.58 3.20
C TYR A 28 -8.14 -26.54 4.35
N GLY A 29 -9.43 -26.83 4.63
CA GLY A 29 -9.85 -27.80 5.66
C GLY A 29 -9.55 -27.34 7.09
N GLU A 30 -9.33 -26.05 7.30
CA GLU A 30 -9.03 -25.46 8.60
C GLU A 30 -10.28 -24.86 9.24
N PRO A 31 -10.37 -24.83 10.60
CA PRO A 31 -11.44 -24.15 11.29
C PRO A 31 -11.43 -22.66 10.98
N ASP A 32 -12.60 -22.07 10.74
CA ASP A 32 -12.71 -20.63 10.67
C ASP A 32 -12.49 -19.99 12.04
N GLY A 33 -11.99 -18.77 12.07
CA GLY A 33 -11.68 -18.07 13.30
C GLY A 33 -11.40 -16.58 13.09
N PRO A 34 -11.33 -15.83 14.18
CA PRO A 34 -11.08 -14.39 14.11
C PRO A 34 -9.68 -14.10 13.57
N ILE A 35 -9.58 -13.04 12.76
CA ILE A 35 -8.32 -12.47 12.30
C ILE A 35 -8.44 -10.93 12.31
N GLY A 36 -7.33 -10.23 12.62
CA GLY A 36 -7.23 -8.79 12.46
C GLY A 36 -6.84 -8.43 11.02
N MET A 37 -7.14 -7.22 10.64
CA MET A 37 -6.64 -6.61 9.41
C MET A 37 -6.31 -5.17 9.71
N ASP A 38 -5.04 -4.80 9.60
CA ASP A 38 -4.56 -3.45 9.83
C ASP A 38 -4.35 -2.73 8.48
N TYR A 39 -4.39 -1.41 8.50
CA TYR A 39 -4.29 -0.58 7.32
C TYR A 39 -3.10 0.34 7.46
N PHE A 40 -2.23 0.32 6.44
CA PHE A 40 -0.96 1.04 6.46
C PHE A 40 -0.82 1.98 5.27
N PHE A 41 -0.02 3.02 5.47
CA PHE A 41 0.69 3.73 4.42
C PHE A 41 2.15 3.90 4.86
N TRP A 42 3.02 4.30 3.94
CA TRP A 42 4.44 4.38 4.21
C TRP A 42 5.02 5.73 3.81
N VAL A 43 6.01 6.20 4.58
CA VAL A 43 6.82 7.36 4.24
C VAL A 43 8.26 6.91 4.12
N VAL A 44 8.87 7.16 2.97
CA VAL A 44 10.26 6.84 2.66
C VAL A 44 11.05 8.14 2.62
N ARG A 45 12.07 8.27 3.47
CA ARG A 45 12.77 9.54 3.64
C ARG A 45 14.29 9.35 3.78
N ASN A 46 15.04 10.34 3.29
CA ASN A 46 16.41 10.61 3.66
C ASN A 46 16.63 12.13 3.71
N ALA A 47 17.89 12.58 3.94
CA ALA A 47 18.20 14.02 4.01
C ALA A 47 17.78 14.83 2.77
N ASP A 48 17.69 14.19 1.59
CA ASP A 48 17.48 14.90 0.32
C ASP A 48 16.01 14.91 -0.12
N ARG A 49 15.19 13.94 0.32
CA ARG A 49 13.83 13.76 -0.21
C ARG A 49 12.90 12.96 0.69
N THR A 50 11.61 13.21 0.48
CA THR A 50 10.51 12.43 1.05
C THR A 50 9.67 11.87 -0.09
N ILE A 51 9.29 10.59 0.00
CA ILE A 51 8.35 9.92 -0.92
C ILE A 51 7.26 9.30 -0.06
N VAL A 52 6.02 9.50 -0.47
CA VAL A 52 4.84 8.89 0.16
C VAL A 52 4.43 7.66 -0.64
N VAL A 53 4.14 6.57 0.02
CA VAL A 53 3.61 5.35 -0.61
C VAL A 53 2.23 5.10 -0.02
N ASP A 54 1.21 5.24 -0.88
CA ASP A 54 -0.21 5.24 -0.55
C ASP A 54 -0.63 6.35 0.43
N THR A 55 -1.93 6.58 0.57
CA THR A 55 -2.47 7.71 1.34
C THR A 55 -3.54 7.33 2.36
N GLY A 56 -3.84 6.03 2.48
CA GLY A 56 -4.87 5.53 3.38
C GLY A 56 -6.30 5.79 2.88
N PHE A 57 -7.30 5.23 3.59
CA PHE A 57 -8.70 5.45 3.26
C PHE A 57 -9.20 6.82 3.72
N SER A 58 -10.12 7.38 2.96
CA SER A 58 -10.89 8.57 3.35
C SER A 58 -11.89 8.23 4.47
N ALA A 59 -12.37 9.25 5.20
CA ALA A 59 -13.41 9.06 6.20
C ALA A 59 -14.66 8.37 5.60
N THR A 60 -15.05 8.74 4.37
CA THR A 60 -16.17 8.14 3.66
C THR A 60 -15.88 6.69 3.28
N GLY A 61 -14.72 6.41 2.67
CA GLY A 61 -14.32 5.07 2.25
C GLY A 61 -14.22 4.10 3.43
N GLY A 62 -13.66 4.56 4.55
CA GLY A 62 -13.59 3.82 5.81
C GLY A 62 -14.98 3.54 6.41
N ALA A 63 -15.83 4.56 6.49
CA ALA A 63 -17.19 4.43 7.04
C ALA A 63 -18.07 3.47 6.21
N ASN A 64 -18.04 3.59 4.88
CA ASN A 64 -18.80 2.72 3.98
C ASN A 64 -18.45 1.24 4.18
N ARG A 65 -17.22 0.94 4.59
CA ARG A 65 -16.72 -0.43 4.81
C ARG A 65 -16.55 -0.79 6.29
N LYS A 66 -17.05 0.08 7.21
CA LYS A 66 -17.00 -0.13 8.66
C LYS A 66 -15.57 -0.36 9.17
N ARG A 67 -14.62 0.43 8.66
CA ARG A 67 -13.24 0.42 9.17
C ARG A 67 -13.12 1.32 10.38
N THR A 68 -12.22 0.95 11.28
CA THR A 68 -11.89 1.78 12.45
C THR A 68 -10.66 2.61 12.13
N THR A 69 -10.80 3.93 12.13
CA THR A 69 -9.66 4.86 12.04
C THR A 69 -8.99 4.94 13.40
N LEU A 70 -7.68 4.74 13.46
CA LEU A 70 -6.87 4.87 14.67
C LEU A 70 -6.24 6.26 14.76
N ILE A 71 -5.83 6.79 13.61
CA ILE A 71 -5.35 8.14 13.41
C ILE A 71 -5.74 8.59 11.99
N GLU A 72 -6.21 9.84 11.88
CA GLU A 72 -6.48 10.42 10.56
C GLU A 72 -5.19 10.52 9.74
N PRO A 73 -5.15 10.06 8.48
CA PRO A 73 -3.95 10.12 7.66
C PRO A 73 -3.31 11.51 7.59
N ALA A 74 -4.12 12.58 7.49
CA ALA A 74 -3.62 13.95 7.52
C ALA A 74 -2.81 14.25 8.78
N ALA A 75 -3.33 13.88 9.95
CA ALA A 75 -2.66 14.09 11.24
C ALA A 75 -1.38 13.25 11.37
N ALA A 76 -1.38 12.04 10.79
CA ALA A 76 -0.20 11.20 10.77
C ALA A 76 0.90 11.79 9.87
N PHE A 77 0.57 12.27 8.66
CA PHE A 77 1.53 12.97 7.80
C PHE A 77 2.09 14.23 8.48
N ASP A 78 1.25 15.03 9.15
CA ASP A 78 1.69 16.21 9.89
C ASP A 78 2.64 15.83 11.03
N SER A 79 2.33 14.75 11.77
CA SER A 79 3.18 14.24 12.87
C SER A 79 4.55 13.74 12.37
N LEU A 80 4.63 13.27 11.13
CA LEU A 80 5.87 12.89 10.47
C LEU A 80 6.60 14.09 9.85
N GLY A 81 6.04 15.30 9.90
CA GLY A 81 6.62 16.48 9.26
C GLY A 81 6.67 16.36 7.74
N VAL A 82 5.70 15.68 7.11
CA VAL A 82 5.61 15.62 5.65
C VAL A 82 5.10 16.96 5.13
N ASP A 83 5.96 17.72 4.48
CA ASP A 83 5.58 18.96 3.81
C ASP A 83 4.81 18.62 2.52
N ARG A 84 3.50 18.53 2.64
CA ARG A 84 2.60 18.22 1.52
C ARG A 84 2.58 19.33 0.47
N ALA A 85 2.83 20.58 0.87
CA ALA A 85 2.88 21.73 -0.05
C ALA A 85 4.15 21.75 -0.91
N ALA A 86 5.22 21.10 -0.47
CA ALA A 86 6.42 20.90 -1.29
C ALA A 86 6.21 19.94 -2.46
N GLY A 87 5.03 19.28 -2.55
CA GLY A 87 4.71 18.36 -3.63
C GLY A 87 5.56 17.09 -3.65
N PRO A 88 5.74 16.37 -2.51
CA PRO A 88 6.53 15.14 -2.50
C PRO A 88 5.91 14.11 -3.45
N PRO A 89 6.71 13.32 -4.19
CA PRO A 89 6.16 12.24 -5.01
C PRO A 89 5.30 11.27 -4.20
N VAL A 90 4.15 10.88 -4.75
CA VAL A 90 3.26 9.87 -4.19
C VAL A 90 3.28 8.66 -5.11
N VAL A 91 3.62 7.49 -4.55
CA VAL A 91 3.46 6.21 -5.21
C VAL A 91 2.07 5.66 -4.87
N VAL A 92 1.30 5.36 -5.88
CA VAL A 92 0.04 4.63 -5.77
C VAL A 92 0.35 3.17 -6.10
N THR A 93 0.35 2.30 -5.08
CA THR A 93 0.62 0.87 -5.29
C THR A 93 -0.49 0.21 -6.08
N HIS A 94 -1.73 0.56 -5.79
CA HIS A 94 -2.94 0.25 -6.53
C HIS A 94 -4.08 1.20 -6.09
N ALA A 95 -5.21 1.19 -6.80
CA ALA A 95 -6.22 2.23 -6.61
C ALA A 95 -7.45 1.77 -5.79
N HIS A 96 -7.28 0.90 -4.79
CA HIS A 96 -8.35 0.64 -3.83
C HIS A 96 -8.51 1.80 -2.83
N TYR A 97 -9.71 1.91 -2.25
CA TYR A 97 -10.13 2.99 -1.34
C TYR A 97 -9.16 3.23 -0.18
N ASP A 98 -8.51 2.18 0.33
CA ASP A 98 -7.61 2.23 1.47
C ASP A 98 -6.16 2.59 1.10
N HIS A 99 -5.89 2.81 -0.18
CA HIS A 99 -4.59 3.27 -0.69
C HIS A 99 -4.66 4.67 -1.29
N ILE A 100 -5.78 5.06 -1.92
CA ILE A 100 -5.91 6.35 -2.62
C ILE A 100 -6.88 7.34 -1.98
N GLY A 101 -7.47 7.01 -0.83
CA GLY A 101 -8.56 7.78 -0.22
C GLY A 101 -8.22 9.22 0.13
N ASN A 102 -6.94 9.54 0.29
CA ASN A 102 -6.49 10.87 0.69
C ASN A 102 -5.53 11.52 -0.32
N LEU A 103 -5.58 11.16 -1.60
CA LEU A 103 -4.78 11.81 -2.65
C LEU A 103 -4.99 13.33 -2.71
N GLY A 104 -6.17 13.81 -2.31
CA GLY A 104 -6.48 15.24 -2.21
C GLY A 104 -5.62 16.02 -1.22
N LEU A 105 -4.94 15.36 -0.28
CA LEU A 105 -3.95 15.97 0.60
C LEU A 105 -2.66 16.38 -0.11
N PHE A 106 -2.44 15.90 -1.34
CA PHE A 106 -1.23 16.08 -2.14
C PHE A 106 -1.56 16.73 -3.50
N PRO A 107 -2.11 17.99 -3.50
CA PRO A 107 -2.66 18.60 -4.71
C PRO A 107 -1.61 18.89 -5.78
N ASP A 108 -0.35 19.12 -5.40
CA ASP A 108 0.74 19.47 -6.31
C ASP A 108 1.73 18.33 -6.55
N SER A 109 1.53 17.20 -5.89
CA SER A 109 2.42 16.03 -5.98
C SER A 109 2.32 15.30 -7.31
N PRO A 110 3.43 14.86 -7.91
CA PRO A 110 3.38 13.87 -8.97
C PRO A 110 2.93 12.52 -8.40
N LEU A 111 1.97 11.87 -9.06
CA LEU A 111 1.44 10.57 -8.70
C LEU A 111 2.03 9.51 -9.63
N HIS A 112 2.74 8.52 -9.07
CA HIS A 112 3.33 7.42 -9.82
C HIS A 112 2.46 6.16 -9.66
N ILE A 113 1.95 5.62 -10.77
CA ILE A 113 1.04 4.48 -10.80
C ILE A 113 1.34 3.60 -12.02
N ALA A 114 1.15 2.29 -11.92
CA ALA A 114 1.24 1.43 -13.08
C ALA A 114 0.16 1.81 -14.13
N ALA A 115 0.53 1.85 -15.41
CA ALA A 115 -0.40 2.16 -16.50
C ALA A 115 -1.60 1.21 -16.49
N ALA A 116 -1.35 -0.08 -16.28
CA ALA A 116 -2.40 -1.11 -16.17
C ALA A 116 -3.39 -0.84 -15.05
N GLU A 117 -2.97 -0.19 -13.94
CA GLU A 117 -3.86 0.17 -12.83
C GLU A 117 -4.77 1.33 -13.22
N TYR A 118 -4.18 2.40 -13.75
CA TYR A 118 -4.93 3.57 -14.18
C TYR A 118 -5.94 3.21 -15.28
N ASP A 119 -5.52 2.45 -16.29
CA ASP A 119 -6.36 2.03 -17.41
C ASP A 119 -7.51 1.13 -16.94
N PHE A 120 -7.26 0.25 -15.96
CA PHE A 120 -8.30 -0.61 -15.40
C PHE A 120 -9.38 0.21 -14.69
N TRP A 121 -9.00 1.12 -13.77
CA TRP A 121 -9.97 1.89 -12.98
C TRP A 121 -10.64 3.02 -13.76
N THR A 122 -10.09 3.43 -14.88
CA THR A 122 -10.74 4.37 -15.81
C THR A 122 -11.45 3.68 -16.97
N GLY A 123 -11.30 2.37 -17.06
CA GLY A 123 -11.85 1.52 -18.12
C GLY A 123 -13.25 0.97 -17.82
N PRO A 124 -13.78 0.13 -18.72
CA PRO A 124 -15.18 -0.32 -18.68
C PRO A 124 -15.51 -1.31 -17.55
N TYR A 125 -14.51 -1.94 -16.96
CA TYR A 125 -14.73 -2.92 -15.87
C TYR A 125 -14.89 -2.25 -14.50
N ALA A 126 -14.36 -1.05 -14.30
CA ALA A 126 -14.39 -0.31 -13.04
C ALA A 126 -15.81 -0.09 -12.49
N THR A 127 -16.81 -0.03 -13.37
CA THR A 127 -18.23 0.17 -12.99
C THR A 127 -18.98 -1.12 -12.64
N ARG A 128 -18.33 -2.30 -12.74
CA ARG A 128 -18.96 -3.57 -12.39
C ARG A 128 -19.03 -3.71 -10.88
N THR A 129 -20.18 -4.07 -10.32
CA THR A 129 -20.44 -4.10 -8.87
C THR A 129 -19.34 -4.80 -8.06
N LEU A 130 -18.87 -5.97 -8.49
CA LEU A 130 -17.82 -6.72 -7.79
C LEU A 130 -16.43 -6.05 -7.85
N VAL A 131 -16.21 -5.17 -8.81
CA VAL A 131 -14.99 -4.39 -8.95
C VAL A 131 -15.15 -3.07 -8.22
N HIS A 132 -16.22 -2.35 -8.50
CA HIS A 132 -16.48 -0.99 -8.03
C HIS A 132 -16.58 -0.87 -6.49
N HIS A 133 -16.99 -1.94 -5.80
CA HIS A 133 -17.12 -1.91 -4.33
C HIS A 133 -15.79 -1.59 -3.59
N SER A 134 -14.67 -1.70 -4.28
CA SER A 134 -13.32 -1.47 -3.72
C SER A 134 -12.84 -0.04 -3.82
N VAL A 135 -13.61 0.85 -4.43
CA VAL A 135 -13.24 2.26 -4.67
C VAL A 135 -14.40 3.19 -4.31
N GLU A 136 -14.08 4.48 -4.19
CA GLU A 136 -15.05 5.55 -4.18
C GLU A 136 -14.88 6.37 -5.48
N ASP A 137 -15.97 6.85 -6.08
CA ASP A 137 -15.94 7.60 -7.35
C ASP A 137 -15.06 8.86 -7.27
N ASP A 138 -15.13 9.58 -6.15
CA ASP A 138 -14.34 10.78 -5.92
C ASP A 138 -12.84 10.51 -5.93
N GLU A 139 -12.41 9.34 -5.44
CA GLU A 139 -11.00 8.92 -5.39
C GLU A 139 -10.48 8.63 -6.81
N ILE A 140 -11.25 7.92 -7.63
CA ILE A 140 -10.92 7.70 -9.04
C ILE A 140 -10.92 9.02 -9.82
N ASP A 141 -11.81 9.96 -9.48
CA ASP A 141 -11.82 11.28 -10.07
C ASP A 141 -10.59 12.12 -9.69
N HIS A 142 -9.97 11.88 -8.52
CA HIS A 142 -8.66 12.47 -8.20
C HIS A 142 -7.57 12.00 -9.16
N LEU A 143 -7.52 10.69 -9.46
CA LEU A 143 -6.58 10.16 -10.46
C LEU A 143 -6.82 10.76 -11.86
N ARG A 144 -8.09 10.85 -12.29
CA ARG A 144 -8.46 11.48 -13.57
C ARG A 144 -8.05 12.95 -13.63
N ARG A 145 -8.24 13.71 -12.54
CA ARG A 145 -7.78 15.10 -12.44
C ARG A 145 -6.27 15.19 -12.53
N ALA A 146 -5.53 14.39 -11.75
CA ALA A 146 -4.08 14.36 -11.79
C ALA A 146 -3.53 14.03 -13.20
N SER A 147 -4.23 13.18 -13.94
CA SER A 147 -3.89 12.87 -15.34
C SER A 147 -4.08 14.10 -16.24
N ARG A 148 -5.24 14.79 -16.15
CA ARG A 148 -5.51 16.00 -16.93
C ARG A 148 -4.54 17.14 -16.62
N ASP A 149 -4.13 17.26 -15.35
CA ASP A 149 -3.22 18.29 -14.86
C ASP A 149 -1.75 17.97 -15.16
N GLY A 150 -1.47 16.83 -15.81
CA GLY A 150 -0.11 16.41 -16.15
C GLY A 150 0.73 15.99 -14.94
N ARG A 151 0.11 15.67 -13.80
CA ARG A 151 0.79 15.19 -12.58
C ARG A 151 0.87 13.67 -12.49
N LEU A 152 0.01 12.95 -13.21
CA LEU A 152 0.07 11.48 -13.25
C LEU A 152 1.29 11.02 -14.06
N ARG A 153 2.08 10.13 -13.51
CA ARG A 153 3.26 9.51 -14.11
C ARG A 153 3.02 8.01 -14.15
N THR A 154 2.64 7.51 -15.31
CA THR A 154 2.43 6.08 -15.52
C THR A 154 3.71 5.36 -15.89
N PHE A 155 3.82 4.09 -15.49
CA PHE A 155 4.89 3.19 -15.90
C PHE A 155 4.31 1.81 -16.26
N GLU A 156 5.00 1.06 -17.13
CA GLU A 156 4.54 -0.25 -17.58
C GLU A 156 4.86 -1.37 -16.57
N ASN A 157 6.14 -1.66 -16.37
CA ASN A 157 6.58 -2.79 -15.53
C ASN A 157 7.37 -2.33 -14.30
N ALA A 158 8.19 -1.31 -14.45
CA ALA A 158 8.99 -0.77 -13.37
C ALA A 158 9.40 0.67 -13.67
N VAL A 159 9.67 1.42 -12.60
CA VAL A 159 10.27 2.74 -12.65
C VAL A 159 11.25 2.90 -11.49
N GLU A 160 12.38 3.52 -11.73
CA GLU A 160 13.28 4.04 -10.70
C GLU A 160 12.87 5.49 -10.41
N LEU A 161 12.34 5.75 -9.22
CA LEU A 161 11.91 7.09 -8.81
C LEU A 161 13.08 7.95 -8.37
N ALA A 162 14.05 7.32 -7.75
CA ALA A 162 15.29 7.90 -7.27
C ALA A 162 16.30 6.78 -7.06
N PRO A 163 17.61 7.10 -7.01
CA PRO A 163 18.61 6.10 -6.69
C PRO A 163 18.27 5.38 -5.38
N GLY A 164 18.11 4.04 -5.43
CA GLY A 164 17.71 3.20 -4.30
C GLY A 164 16.21 3.09 -4.06
N ILE A 165 15.35 3.66 -4.93
CA ILE A 165 13.89 3.49 -4.84
C ILE A 165 13.35 3.06 -6.19
N ARG A 166 12.79 1.86 -6.24
CA ARG A 166 12.18 1.27 -7.43
C ARG A 166 10.75 0.85 -7.16
N VAL A 167 9.85 1.16 -8.08
CA VAL A 167 8.47 0.66 -8.08
C VAL A 167 8.34 -0.39 -9.15
N LEU A 168 7.80 -1.55 -8.81
CA LEU A 168 7.67 -2.69 -9.71
C LEU A 168 6.22 -3.17 -9.74
N ARG A 169 5.65 -3.27 -10.93
CA ARG A 169 4.35 -3.88 -11.12
C ARG A 169 4.45 -5.40 -10.93
N ILE A 170 3.58 -5.93 -10.09
CA ILE A 170 3.44 -7.36 -9.82
C ILE A 170 2.17 -7.91 -10.44
N GLY A 171 1.05 -7.22 -10.29
CA GLY A 171 -0.28 -7.67 -10.72
C GLY A 171 -0.93 -8.61 -9.69
N GLY A 172 -1.94 -9.35 -10.10
CA GLY A 172 -2.66 -10.35 -9.31
C GLY A 172 -3.84 -9.78 -8.53
N HIS A 173 -3.59 -9.06 -7.44
CA HIS A 173 -4.63 -8.41 -6.62
C HIS A 173 -5.45 -7.41 -7.45
N THR A 174 -4.77 -6.48 -8.12
CA THR A 174 -5.31 -5.68 -9.23
C THR A 174 -4.41 -5.82 -10.45
N PRO A 175 -4.82 -5.41 -11.66
CA PRO A 175 -3.98 -5.52 -12.85
C PRO A 175 -2.67 -4.75 -12.77
N GLY A 176 -2.64 -3.66 -12.02
CA GLY A 176 -1.46 -2.81 -11.85
C GLY A 176 -0.85 -2.84 -10.45
N GLN A 177 -1.30 -3.75 -9.55
CA GLN A 177 -0.72 -3.89 -8.22
C GLN A 177 0.81 -3.82 -8.28
N SER A 178 1.38 -2.91 -7.50
CA SER A 178 2.81 -2.62 -7.51
C SER A 178 3.41 -2.72 -6.10
N VAL A 179 4.71 -2.98 -6.04
CA VAL A 179 5.50 -2.99 -4.80
C VAL A 179 6.61 -1.96 -4.89
N VAL A 180 7.11 -1.51 -3.73
CA VAL A 180 8.22 -0.54 -3.67
C VAL A 180 9.43 -1.16 -3.02
N SER A 181 10.55 -1.20 -3.73
CA SER A 181 11.85 -1.63 -3.21
C SER A 181 12.63 -0.40 -2.77
N VAL A 182 13.15 -0.41 -1.55
CA VAL A 182 13.86 0.71 -0.92
C VAL A 182 15.18 0.23 -0.34
N ASP A 183 16.28 0.89 -0.70
CA ASP A 183 17.61 0.65 -0.12
C ASP A 183 17.71 1.41 1.20
N THR A 184 17.87 0.69 2.31
CA THR A 184 18.02 1.25 3.67
C THR A 184 19.36 0.87 4.29
N THR A 185 19.66 1.40 5.48
CA THR A 185 20.85 0.97 6.26
C THR A 185 20.73 -0.49 6.73
N ASP A 186 19.51 -1.01 6.83
CA ASP A 186 19.24 -2.38 7.29
C ASP A 186 19.09 -3.37 6.12
N GLY A 187 19.43 -2.95 4.89
CA GLY A 187 19.30 -3.74 3.67
C GLY A 187 18.12 -3.32 2.80
N VAL A 188 17.74 -4.18 1.87
CA VAL A 188 16.64 -3.92 0.92
C VAL A 188 15.29 -4.20 1.58
N VAL A 189 14.46 -3.17 1.68
CA VAL A 189 13.08 -3.25 2.15
C VAL A 189 12.15 -3.37 0.95
N LEU A 190 11.23 -4.33 0.98
CA LEU A 190 10.17 -4.47 -0.01
C LEU A 190 8.81 -4.16 0.63
N LEU A 191 8.23 -3.01 0.31
CA LEU A 191 6.87 -2.66 0.66
C LEU A 191 5.94 -3.41 -0.29
N ALA A 192 5.35 -4.51 0.18
CA ALA A 192 4.60 -5.41 -0.68
C ALA A 192 3.18 -4.91 -0.96
N SER A 193 2.62 -4.03 -0.12
CA SER A 193 1.21 -3.63 -0.23
C SER A 193 0.33 -4.87 -0.41
N ASP A 194 -0.66 -4.82 -1.27
CA ASP A 194 -1.62 -5.91 -1.49
C ASP A 194 -1.14 -7.00 -2.46
N ALA A 195 0.14 -6.94 -2.89
CA ALA A 195 0.78 -8.14 -3.45
C ALA A 195 1.05 -9.20 -2.36
N VAL A 196 1.05 -8.81 -1.06
CA VAL A 196 1.08 -9.68 0.12
C VAL A 196 0.29 -8.99 1.24
N HIS A 197 -0.96 -9.40 1.48
CA HIS A 197 -1.76 -8.83 2.57
C HIS A 197 -1.28 -9.34 3.94
N TYR A 198 -1.02 -10.64 4.04
CA TYR A 198 -0.58 -11.32 5.25
C TYR A 198 0.69 -12.13 5.00
N TYR A 199 1.57 -12.21 5.99
CA TYR A 199 2.74 -13.08 5.88
C TYR A 199 2.34 -14.54 5.66
N GLU A 200 1.30 -15.02 6.36
CA GLU A 200 0.76 -16.36 6.16
C GLU A 200 0.24 -16.60 4.73
N GLU A 201 -0.43 -15.61 4.12
CA GLU A 201 -0.86 -15.66 2.72
C GLU A 201 0.29 -16.03 1.79
N TYR A 202 1.38 -15.30 1.94
CA TYR A 202 2.58 -15.44 1.14
C TYR A 202 3.33 -16.74 1.43
N GLU A 203 3.51 -17.09 2.70
CA GLU A 203 4.24 -18.28 3.14
C GLU A 203 3.53 -19.57 2.73
N ARG A 204 2.20 -19.58 2.77
CA ARG A 204 1.38 -20.77 2.56
C ARG A 204 0.66 -20.80 1.20
N ASN A 205 0.86 -19.79 0.35
CA ASN A 205 0.15 -19.63 -0.93
C ASN A 205 -1.38 -19.67 -0.75
N MET A 206 -1.89 -18.87 0.17
CA MET A 206 -3.32 -18.74 0.48
C MET A 206 -3.83 -17.35 0.04
N PRO A 207 -4.11 -17.12 -1.26
CA PRO A 207 -4.42 -15.80 -1.77
C PRO A 207 -5.58 -15.13 -1.04
N PHE A 208 -5.48 -13.81 -0.94
CA PHE A 208 -6.55 -12.97 -0.42
C PHE A 208 -7.82 -13.10 -1.27
N THR A 209 -8.99 -12.93 -0.64
CA THR A 209 -10.29 -13.12 -1.29
C THR A 209 -10.53 -12.17 -2.47
N GLN A 210 -9.95 -10.96 -2.41
CA GLN A 210 -10.05 -10.00 -3.50
C GLN A 210 -8.84 -10.10 -4.42
N VAL A 211 -9.03 -10.76 -5.55
CA VAL A 211 -7.98 -11.03 -6.54
C VAL A 211 -8.56 -10.87 -7.96
N ALA A 212 -7.91 -10.05 -8.78
CA ALA A 212 -8.32 -9.85 -10.17
C ALA A 212 -7.87 -10.99 -11.07
N ASN A 213 -6.68 -11.57 -10.82
CA ASN A 213 -6.16 -12.72 -11.54
C ASN A 213 -5.37 -13.63 -10.58
N LEU A 214 -5.92 -14.80 -10.33
CA LEU A 214 -5.33 -15.76 -9.39
C LEU A 214 -3.97 -16.30 -9.85
N ILE A 215 -3.76 -16.51 -11.15
CA ILE A 215 -2.47 -17.00 -11.65
C ILE A 215 -1.41 -15.93 -11.50
N ASP A 216 -1.71 -14.68 -11.87
CA ASP A 216 -0.79 -13.56 -11.69
C ASP A 216 -0.44 -13.35 -10.20
N MET A 217 -1.39 -13.65 -9.27
CA MET A 217 -1.12 -13.57 -7.83
C MET A 217 -0.07 -14.59 -7.40
N TYR A 218 -0.19 -15.86 -7.83
CA TYR A 218 0.81 -16.89 -7.55
C TYR A 218 2.17 -16.57 -8.21
N ASP A 219 2.17 -16.14 -9.46
CA ASP A 219 3.38 -15.70 -10.15
C ASP A 219 4.02 -14.50 -9.43
N GLY A 220 3.19 -13.61 -8.87
CA GLY A 220 3.59 -12.51 -8.02
C GLY A 220 4.36 -12.99 -6.79
N PHE A 221 3.84 -13.96 -6.05
CA PHE A 221 4.53 -14.53 -4.89
C PHE A 221 5.90 -15.11 -5.28
N GLU A 222 5.99 -15.85 -6.39
CA GLU A 222 7.28 -16.40 -6.84
C GLU A 222 8.28 -15.30 -7.25
N ARG A 223 7.80 -14.24 -7.91
CA ARG A 223 8.64 -13.08 -8.25
C ARG A 223 9.17 -12.39 -6.99
N LEU A 224 8.33 -12.19 -5.97
CA LEU A 224 8.73 -11.57 -4.70
C LEU A 224 9.77 -12.44 -3.97
N ARG A 225 9.59 -13.78 -3.95
CA ARG A 225 10.58 -14.71 -3.39
C ARG A 225 11.93 -14.63 -4.12
N ALA A 226 11.90 -14.51 -5.44
CA ALA A 226 13.11 -14.39 -6.26
C ALA A 226 13.86 -13.08 -6.01
N MET A 227 13.19 -12.01 -5.59
CA MET A 227 13.84 -10.73 -5.27
C MET A 227 14.68 -10.80 -3.99
N ARG A 228 14.39 -11.73 -3.08
CA ARG A 228 15.12 -11.94 -1.82
C ARG A 228 15.36 -10.65 -1.03
N PRO A 229 14.32 -9.87 -0.71
CA PRO A 229 14.51 -8.69 0.10
C PRO A 229 15.00 -9.07 1.51
N ASP A 230 15.77 -8.19 2.15
CA ASP A 230 16.17 -8.38 3.55
C ASP A 230 14.94 -8.23 4.48
N HIS A 231 14.01 -7.34 4.11
CA HIS A 231 12.77 -7.13 4.82
C HIS A 231 11.58 -7.05 3.84
N LEU A 232 10.55 -7.89 4.06
CA LEU A 232 9.27 -7.81 3.38
C LEU A 232 8.25 -7.21 4.35
N VAL A 233 7.53 -6.17 3.91
CA VAL A 233 6.47 -5.49 4.67
C VAL A 233 5.13 -5.83 4.05
N ALA A 234 4.32 -6.61 4.75
CA ALA A 234 2.97 -6.98 4.31
C ALA A 234 1.99 -5.79 4.40
N GLY A 235 0.99 -5.76 3.52
CA GLY A 235 0.05 -4.65 3.39
C GLY A 235 -0.97 -4.54 4.53
N HIS A 236 -1.34 -5.67 5.18
CA HIS A 236 -2.46 -5.67 6.12
C HIS A 236 -2.27 -6.55 7.36
N ASP A 237 -1.11 -7.20 7.51
CA ASP A 237 -0.89 -8.13 8.62
C ASP A 237 -0.77 -7.36 9.96
N PRO A 238 -1.56 -7.71 10.99
CA PRO A 238 -1.48 -7.09 12.30
C PRO A 238 -0.09 -7.21 12.97
N ASP A 239 0.68 -8.23 12.60
CA ASP A 239 2.01 -8.45 13.14
C ASP A 239 3.08 -7.56 12.47
N THR A 240 2.72 -6.77 11.43
CA THR A 240 3.69 -5.97 10.67
C THR A 240 4.49 -5.03 11.56
N LEU A 241 3.85 -4.23 12.44
CA LEU A 241 4.60 -3.30 13.28
C LEU A 241 5.53 -3.98 14.29
N ALA A 242 5.14 -5.16 14.78
CA ALA A 242 5.93 -5.91 15.76
C ALA A 242 7.25 -6.47 15.21
N ARG A 243 7.40 -6.51 13.88
CA ARG A 243 8.59 -7.01 13.20
C ARG A 243 9.71 -5.96 13.07
N PHE A 244 9.42 -4.68 13.35
CA PHE A 244 10.33 -3.57 13.08
C PHE A 244 10.51 -2.68 14.30
N THR A 245 11.37 -1.67 14.19
CA THR A 245 11.67 -0.78 15.31
C THR A 245 10.49 0.13 15.62
N PRO A 246 9.86 0.03 16.81
CA PRO A 246 8.67 0.80 17.12
C PRO A 246 8.98 2.28 17.31
N VAL A 247 8.08 3.16 16.85
CA VAL A 247 8.08 4.57 17.24
C VAL A 247 7.51 4.67 18.67
N GLY A 248 8.40 4.97 19.62
CA GLY A 248 8.09 4.88 21.07
C GLY A 248 7.45 6.12 21.68
N THR A 249 7.44 7.26 20.98
CA THR A 249 6.98 8.55 21.53
C THR A 249 6.15 9.35 20.50
N GLY A 250 5.45 10.37 21.01
CA GLY A 250 4.64 11.28 20.20
C GLY A 250 3.31 10.67 19.74
N THR A 251 2.66 11.33 18.81
CA THR A 251 1.33 10.98 18.29
C THR A 251 1.27 9.58 17.64
N LEU A 252 2.39 9.12 17.09
CA LEU A 252 2.49 7.83 16.41
C LEU A 252 3.01 6.70 17.32
N ALA A 253 3.16 6.92 18.61
CA ALA A 253 3.58 5.89 19.56
C ALA A 253 2.62 4.68 19.53
N GLY A 254 3.16 3.49 19.21
CA GLY A 254 2.37 2.28 19.05
C GLY A 254 1.55 2.18 17.75
N LEU A 255 1.60 3.22 16.91
CA LEU A 255 0.94 3.25 15.61
C LEU A 255 1.95 3.26 14.44
N ALA A 256 3.23 3.32 14.71
CA ALA A 256 4.25 3.32 13.67
C ALA A 256 5.50 2.51 14.06
N ALA A 257 6.20 2.07 13.05
CA ALA A 257 7.52 1.45 13.16
C ALA A 257 8.43 1.94 12.03
N THR A 258 9.75 1.83 12.22
CA THR A 258 10.76 2.25 11.24
C THR A 258 11.67 1.10 10.85
N ILE A 259 12.22 1.17 9.62
CA ILE A 259 13.28 0.32 9.10
C ILE A 259 14.36 1.22 8.51
N GLY A 260 15.61 0.97 8.88
CA GLY A 260 16.72 1.85 8.55
C GLY A 260 16.82 3.07 9.47
N GLU A 261 17.93 3.76 9.38
CA GLU A 261 18.19 4.99 10.13
C GLU A 261 17.92 6.22 9.27
N GLU A 262 17.49 7.31 9.90
CA GLU A 262 17.39 8.61 9.25
C GLU A 262 18.81 9.18 9.12
N CYS A 263 19.29 9.36 7.87
CA CYS A 263 20.63 9.86 7.57
C CYS A 263 20.59 11.30 7.05
#